data_c42d04298b74c7213e9c58c83e9b929b
#
_entry.id   c42d04298b74c7213e9c58c83e9b929b
#
_cell.length_a   1.000
_cell.length_b   1.000
_cell.length_c   1.000
_cell.angle_alpha   90.00
_cell.angle_beta   90.00
_cell.angle_gamma   90.00
#
_symmetry.space_group_name_H-M   'P 1'
#
loop_
_entity.id
_entity.type
_entity.pdbx_description
1 polymer ?
#
loop_
_entity_poly.entity_id
_entity_poly.type
_entity_poly.pdbx_seq_one_letter_code
_entity_poly.pdbx_strand_id
1 'polypeptide(L)'
;MSQYLFIESQDPLEDRGADAYLETALELCRQKETVTVFFVENGANATRKGAQVALRDDLLAAGAAVKVDSLALQERGIHANGLPAGLEIGTVEDIVDLLADPETKAVWH
;
A
#
# COMPACT_ATOMS: atom_id res chain seq x y z
N MET A 1 8.50 2.04 -19.64
CA MET A 1 8.05 0.93 -18.80
C MET A 1 6.89 1.34 -17.94
N SER A 2 5.86 0.52 -17.92
CA SER A 2 4.68 0.82 -17.09
C SER A 2 4.97 0.49 -15.62
N GLN A 3 4.39 1.29 -14.74
CA GLN A 3 4.35 0.99 -13.31
C GLN A 3 2.91 1.10 -12.83
N TYR A 4 2.62 0.38 -11.76
CA TYR A 4 1.28 0.32 -11.19
C TYR A 4 1.28 0.93 -9.81
N LEU A 5 0.28 1.76 -9.53
CA LEU A 5 0.04 2.35 -8.23
C LEU A 5 -1.32 1.90 -7.72
N PHE A 6 -1.31 1.17 -6.60
CA PHE A 6 -2.53 0.72 -5.92
C PHE A 6 -2.72 1.57 -4.69
N ILE A 7 -3.79 2.38 -4.68
CA ILE A 7 -4.11 3.23 -3.54
C ILE A 7 -5.23 2.56 -2.76
N GLU A 8 -4.94 2.06 -1.57
CA GLU A 8 -5.90 1.36 -0.71
C GLU A 8 -6.37 2.26 0.41
N SER A 9 -7.62 2.68 0.35
CA SER A 9 -8.24 3.53 1.37
C SER A 9 -9.12 2.75 2.35
N GLN A 10 -9.42 1.49 2.07
CA GLN A 10 -10.23 0.65 2.92
C GLN A 10 -9.36 -0.18 3.87
N ASP A 11 -9.89 -0.48 5.04
CA ASP A 11 -9.19 -1.31 6.02
C ASP A 11 -9.24 -2.77 5.57
N PRO A 12 -8.08 -3.39 5.23
CA PRO A 12 -8.08 -4.79 4.80
C PRO A 12 -8.57 -5.79 5.85
N LEU A 13 -8.60 -5.39 7.13
CA LEU A 13 -9.10 -6.25 8.19
C LEU A 13 -10.62 -6.26 8.26
N GLU A 14 -11.28 -5.29 7.65
CA GLU A 14 -12.74 -5.15 7.68
C GLU A 14 -13.38 -5.30 6.31
N ASP A 15 -12.72 -4.88 5.26
CA ASP A 15 -13.26 -4.87 3.90
C ASP A 15 -12.71 -6.05 3.11
N ARG A 16 -13.58 -7.00 2.77
CA ARG A 16 -13.22 -8.19 1.99
C ARG A 16 -12.82 -7.85 0.56
N GLY A 17 -13.30 -6.74 0.03
CA GLY A 17 -12.90 -6.27 -1.30
C GLY A 17 -11.41 -5.93 -1.37
N ALA A 18 -10.81 -5.57 -0.25
CA ALA A 18 -9.39 -5.28 -0.18
C ALA A 18 -8.54 -6.50 -0.52
N ASP A 19 -8.97 -7.70 -0.15
CA ASP A 19 -8.21 -8.92 -0.44
C ASP A 19 -8.05 -9.12 -1.95
N ALA A 20 -9.15 -9.05 -2.71
CA ALA A 20 -9.09 -9.22 -4.16
C ALA A 20 -8.24 -8.11 -4.80
N TYR A 21 -8.35 -6.90 -4.30
CA TYR A 21 -7.60 -5.75 -4.78
C TYR A 21 -6.09 -5.94 -4.57
N LEU A 22 -5.70 -6.33 -3.35
CA LEU A 22 -4.30 -6.54 -3.02
C LEU A 22 -3.73 -7.80 -3.70
N GLU A 23 -4.56 -8.83 -3.92
CA GLU A 23 -4.15 -10.01 -4.69
C GLU A 23 -3.81 -9.66 -6.13
N THR A 24 -4.56 -8.73 -6.73
CA THR A 24 -4.25 -8.23 -8.07
C THR A 24 -2.88 -7.55 -8.10
N ALA A 25 -2.60 -6.71 -7.11
CA ALA A 25 -1.29 -6.08 -6.98
C ALA A 25 -0.17 -7.12 -6.83
N LEU A 26 -0.40 -8.13 -6.01
CA LEU A 26 0.57 -9.20 -5.79
C LEU A 26 0.84 -9.99 -7.06
N GLU A 27 -0.19 -10.32 -7.83
CA GLU A 27 -0.05 -11.03 -9.08
C GLU A 27 0.78 -10.24 -10.09
N LEU A 28 0.52 -8.94 -10.21
CA LEU A 28 1.33 -8.07 -11.07
C LEU A 28 2.79 -8.06 -10.64
N CYS A 29 3.03 -8.02 -9.32
CA CYS A 29 4.37 -8.06 -8.77
C CYS A 29 5.08 -9.38 -9.12
N ARG A 30 4.36 -10.50 -9.04
CA ARG A 30 4.89 -11.82 -9.43
C ARG A 30 5.18 -11.92 -10.91
N GLN A 31 4.49 -11.15 -11.74
CA GLN A 31 4.76 -11.03 -13.16
C GLN A 31 5.91 -10.06 -13.46
N LYS A 32 6.60 -9.62 -12.43
CA LYS A 32 7.76 -8.70 -12.49
C LYS A 32 7.41 -7.31 -12.98
N GLU A 33 6.16 -6.90 -12.80
CA GLU A 33 5.76 -5.52 -12.99
C GLU A 33 6.22 -4.67 -11.79
N THR A 34 6.45 -3.38 -12.03
CA THR A 34 6.77 -2.45 -10.96
C THR A 34 5.48 -2.05 -10.25
N VAL A 35 5.36 -2.38 -8.98
CA VAL A 35 4.14 -2.17 -8.20
C VAL A 35 4.44 -1.38 -6.94
N THR A 36 3.66 -0.32 -6.72
CA THR A 36 3.63 0.42 -5.46
C THR A 36 2.22 0.28 -4.86
N VAL A 37 2.15 -0.09 -3.60
CA VAL A 37 0.90 -0.11 -2.83
C VAL A 37 0.98 0.99 -1.79
N PHE A 38 0.00 1.87 -1.78
CA PHE A 38 -0.03 3.01 -0.87
C PHE A 38 -1.29 2.93 -0.01
N PHE A 39 -1.10 2.70 1.29
CA PHE A 39 -2.21 2.69 2.24
C PHE A 39 -2.51 4.12 2.69
N VAL A 40 -3.75 4.54 2.49
CA VAL A 40 -4.22 5.87 2.88
C VAL A 40 -5.49 5.73 3.72
N GLU A 41 -5.84 6.75 4.45
CA GLU A 41 -7.07 6.76 5.26
C GLU A 41 -7.17 5.48 6.11
N ASN A 42 -8.29 4.76 6.06
CA ASN A 42 -8.49 3.54 6.84
C ASN A 42 -7.58 2.39 6.42
N GLY A 43 -7.01 2.46 5.22
CA GLY A 43 -6.00 1.49 4.77
C GLY A 43 -4.78 1.48 5.69
N ALA A 44 -4.47 2.59 6.35
CA ALA A 44 -3.36 2.66 7.30
C ALA A 44 -3.49 1.69 8.47
N ASN A 45 -4.70 1.22 8.78
CA ASN A 45 -4.90 0.23 9.85
C ASN A 45 -4.19 -1.10 9.55
N ALA A 46 -3.92 -1.39 8.28
CA ALA A 46 -3.15 -2.57 7.88
C ALA A 46 -1.70 -2.51 8.35
N THR A 47 -1.23 -1.35 8.79
CA THR A 47 0.16 -1.15 9.21
C THR A 47 0.35 -1.11 10.73
N ARG A 48 -0.74 -1.24 11.50
CA ARG A 48 -0.66 -1.23 12.96
C ARG A 48 0.20 -2.39 13.46
N LYS A 49 0.92 -2.13 14.55
CA LYS A 49 1.66 -3.18 15.23
C LYS A 49 0.70 -4.31 15.63
N GLY A 50 1.05 -5.52 15.22
CA GLY A 50 0.24 -6.71 15.50
C GLY A 50 -0.87 -6.98 14.50
N ALA A 51 -1.12 -6.09 13.54
CA ALA A 51 -2.10 -6.36 12.49
C ALA A 51 -1.59 -7.51 11.59
N GLN A 52 -2.41 -8.54 11.44
CA GLN A 52 -2.06 -9.70 10.62
C GLN A 52 -2.69 -9.56 9.25
N VAL A 53 -1.89 -9.05 8.31
CA VAL A 53 -2.32 -8.85 6.92
C VAL A 53 -1.36 -9.61 6.02
N ALA A 54 -1.70 -10.86 5.70
CA ALA A 54 -0.84 -11.75 4.92
C ALA A 54 -0.49 -11.17 3.55
N LEU A 55 -1.44 -10.55 2.87
CA LEU A 55 -1.21 -9.96 1.55
C LEU A 55 -0.22 -8.80 1.60
N ARG A 56 -0.25 -7.98 2.67
CA ARG A 56 0.75 -6.94 2.88
C ARG A 56 2.16 -7.55 2.95
N ASP A 57 2.29 -8.63 3.73
CA ASP A 57 3.58 -9.30 3.92
C ASP A 57 4.03 -9.98 2.64
N ASP A 58 3.12 -10.59 1.90
CA ASP A 58 3.42 -11.22 0.61
C ASP A 58 3.88 -10.20 -0.43
N LEU A 59 3.25 -9.03 -0.45
CA LEU A 59 3.65 -7.92 -1.34
C LEU A 59 5.07 -7.44 -1.02
N LEU A 60 5.38 -7.27 0.26
CA LEU A 60 6.73 -6.91 0.67
C LEU A 60 7.75 -7.96 0.25
N ALA A 61 7.44 -9.24 0.45
CA ALA A 61 8.32 -10.34 0.07
C ALA A 61 8.50 -10.45 -1.44
N ALA A 62 7.48 -10.08 -2.22
CA ALA A 62 7.53 -10.13 -3.68
C ALA A 62 8.25 -8.91 -4.29
N GLY A 63 8.66 -7.95 -3.49
CA GLY A 63 9.42 -6.79 -3.97
C GLY A 63 8.60 -5.57 -4.31
N ALA A 64 7.32 -5.54 -3.96
CA ALA A 64 6.51 -4.34 -4.12
C ALA A 64 7.00 -3.24 -3.18
N ALA A 65 6.89 -1.98 -3.62
CA ALA A 65 7.07 -0.84 -2.72
C ALA A 65 5.76 -0.67 -1.96
N VAL A 66 5.77 -0.91 -0.65
CA VAL A 66 4.58 -0.79 0.19
C VAL A 66 4.77 0.42 1.10
N LYS A 67 3.86 1.37 1.00
CA LYS A 67 3.95 2.64 1.71
C LYS A 67 2.65 2.95 2.45
N VAL A 68 2.76 3.80 3.46
CA VAL A 68 1.61 4.30 4.22
C VAL A 68 1.70 5.82 4.34
N ASP A 69 0.58 6.49 4.21
CA ASP A 69 0.51 7.94 4.30
C ASP A 69 0.78 8.43 5.73
N SER A 70 1.69 9.38 5.87
CA SER A 70 2.09 9.93 7.16
C SER A 70 0.94 10.59 7.91
N LEU A 71 0.08 11.31 7.21
CA LEU A 71 -1.07 11.97 7.82
C LEU A 71 -2.07 10.93 8.36
N ALA A 72 -2.30 9.86 7.59
CA ALA A 72 -3.18 8.78 8.01
C ALA A 72 -2.69 8.12 9.30
N LEU A 73 -1.37 7.95 9.44
CA LEU A 73 -0.77 7.43 10.67
C LEU A 73 -1.03 8.36 11.85
N GLN A 74 -0.80 9.65 11.67
CA GLN A 74 -1.01 10.64 12.73
C GLN A 74 -2.47 10.68 13.19
N GLU A 75 -3.40 10.71 12.25
CA GLU A 75 -4.83 10.78 12.55
C GLU A 75 -5.33 9.56 13.31
N ARG A 76 -4.68 8.41 13.14
CA ARG A 76 -5.08 7.14 13.78
C ARG A 76 -4.20 6.74 14.95
N GLY A 77 -3.25 7.59 15.33
CA GLY A 77 -2.36 7.31 16.46
C GLY A 77 -1.46 6.10 16.24
N ILE A 78 -1.09 5.84 15.00
CA ILE A 78 -0.22 4.71 14.67
C ILE A 78 1.25 5.19 14.73
N HIS A 79 2.06 4.52 15.55
CA HIS A 79 3.46 4.89 15.71
C HIS A 79 4.33 4.32 14.58
N ALA A 80 5.22 5.18 14.06
CA ALA A 80 6.12 4.79 12.97
C ALA A 80 7.05 3.64 13.36
N ASN A 81 7.47 3.56 14.61
CA ASN A 81 8.39 2.51 15.07
C ASN A 81 7.74 1.14 15.20
N GLY A 82 6.41 1.04 15.06
CA GLY A 82 5.68 -0.22 15.09
C GLY A 82 5.34 -0.77 13.71
N LEU A 83 5.80 -0.13 12.64
CA LEU A 83 5.48 -0.55 11.28
C LEU A 83 6.20 -1.84 10.91
N PRO A 84 5.58 -2.67 10.04
CA PRO A 84 6.24 -3.86 9.52
C PRO A 84 7.57 -3.54 8.83
N ALA A 85 8.53 -4.44 8.93
CA ALA A 85 9.82 -4.27 8.29
C ALA A 85 9.67 -4.15 6.77
N GLY A 86 10.34 -3.17 6.18
CA GLY A 86 10.31 -2.93 4.74
C GLY A 86 9.20 -2.00 4.27
N LEU A 87 8.22 -1.72 5.13
CA LEU A 87 7.15 -0.79 4.81
C LEU A 87 7.64 0.64 5.07
N GLU A 88 7.39 1.53 4.12
CA GLU A 88 7.89 2.90 4.19
C GLU A 88 6.76 3.91 4.44
N ILE A 89 7.11 5.02 5.07
CA ILE A 89 6.19 6.14 5.25
C ILE A 89 6.35 7.06 4.05
N GLY A 90 5.21 7.44 3.46
CA GLY A 90 5.18 8.38 2.36
C GLY A 90 4.23 9.54 2.63
N THR A 91 4.09 10.40 1.65
CA THR A 91 3.23 11.57 1.73
C THR A 91 2.31 11.64 0.52
N VAL A 92 1.32 12.53 0.57
CA VAL A 92 0.46 12.80 -0.58
C VAL A 92 1.27 13.27 -1.79
N GLU A 93 2.35 14.02 -1.56
CA GLU A 93 3.24 14.44 -2.63
C GLU A 93 3.84 13.26 -3.39
N ASP A 94 4.17 12.19 -2.70
CA ASP A 94 4.68 10.97 -3.34
C ASP A 94 3.65 10.38 -4.30
N ILE A 95 2.37 10.38 -3.89
CA ILE A 95 1.27 9.91 -4.73
C ILE A 95 1.13 10.82 -5.95
N VAL A 96 1.15 12.13 -5.74
CA VAL A 96 1.04 13.11 -6.82
C VAL A 96 2.15 12.92 -7.84
N ASP A 97 3.38 12.72 -7.37
CA ASP A 97 4.53 12.50 -8.24
C ASP A 97 4.36 11.24 -9.10
N LEU A 98 3.85 10.16 -8.50
CA LEU A 98 3.58 8.93 -9.24
C LEU A 98 2.47 9.13 -10.27
N LEU A 99 1.40 9.83 -9.89
CA LEU A 99 0.28 10.10 -10.80
C LEU A 99 0.65 11.02 -11.96
N ALA A 100 1.64 11.88 -11.75
CA ALA A 100 2.13 12.79 -12.79
C ALA A 100 2.95 12.06 -13.85
N ASP A 101 3.46 10.88 -13.55
CA ASP A 101 4.22 10.06 -14.50
C ASP A 101 3.25 9.40 -15.50
N PRO A 102 3.38 9.66 -16.81
CA PRO A 102 2.46 9.10 -17.81
C PRO A 102 2.54 7.57 -17.90
N GLU A 103 3.60 6.95 -17.38
CA GLU A 103 3.75 5.49 -17.37
C GLU A 103 3.06 4.84 -16.18
N THR A 104 2.52 5.61 -15.24
CA THR A 104 1.83 5.08 -14.07
C THR A 104 0.38 4.75 -14.39
N LYS A 105 -0.01 3.52 -14.07
CA LYS A 105 -1.40 3.07 -14.09
C LYS A 105 -1.88 2.99 -12.65
N ALA A 106 -2.83 3.86 -12.29
CA ALA A 106 -3.32 3.96 -10.92
C ALA A 106 -4.66 3.24 -10.77
N VAL A 107 -4.79 2.47 -9.69
CA VAL A 107 -6.01 1.78 -9.32
C VAL A 107 -6.36 2.16 -7.89
N TRP A 108 -7.57 2.63 -7.67
CA TRP A 108 -8.03 3.10 -6.36
C TRP A 108 -9.07 2.15 -5.78
N HIS A 109 -8.93 1.87 -4.51
CA HIS A 109 -9.94 1.10 -3.78
C HIS A 109 -10.40 1.81 -2.51
#